data_e6ec1bd4626e5d94c30649e63b929ebb
#
_entry.id   e6ec1bd4626e5d94c30649e63b929ebb
#
_cell.length_a   1.000
_cell.length_b   1.000
_cell.length_c   1.000
_cell.angle_alpha   90.00
_cell.angle_beta   90.00
_cell.angle_gamma   90.00
#
_symmetry.space_group_name_H-M   'P 1'
#
loop_
_entity.id
_entity.type
_entity.pdbx_description
1 polymer ?
#
loop_
_entity_poly.entity_id
_entity_poly.type
_entity_poly.pdbx_seq_one_letter_code
_entity_poly.pdbx_strand_id
1 'polypeptide(L)'
;RSAASPDLSWQLGVRRLQETDDTALVASLSMPLGSRSRAQPEIRAGEAELEVLTIEREAKGLSLYSTLVEAHGRYTVAQAEVARLQGEVLPKLARAEKAAERAYRAGAISYLEWAQLQSERTAMAQQQLDVALDAQRALIEIQRLTGQALVAPPAAASTGETP
;
A
#
# COMPACT_ATOMS: atom_id res chain seq x y z
N ARG A 1 -20.19 -11.77 23.78
CA ARG A 1 -21.46 -11.72 24.58
C ARG A 1 -21.90 -13.10 25.08
N SER A 2 -21.44 -14.22 24.48
CA SER A 2 -21.77 -15.57 24.94
C SER A 2 -21.14 -15.96 26.28
N ALA A 3 -19.98 -15.36 26.64
CA ALA A 3 -19.31 -15.63 27.93
C ALA A 3 -20.06 -15.13 29.18
N ALA A 4 -21.15 -14.34 29.02
CA ALA A 4 -21.95 -13.80 30.10
C ALA A 4 -23.19 -14.66 30.45
N SER A 5 -23.41 -15.77 29.74
CA SER A 5 -24.51 -16.68 30.01
C SER A 5 -24.15 -17.65 31.13
N PRO A 6 -24.93 -17.80 32.20
CA PRO A 6 -24.65 -18.79 33.23
C PRO A 6 -24.88 -20.20 32.67
N ASP A 7 -23.80 -21.02 32.72
CA ASP A 7 -23.93 -22.45 32.42
C ASP A 7 -24.64 -23.16 33.57
N LEU A 8 -25.90 -23.54 33.32
CA LEU A 8 -26.69 -24.35 34.25
C LEU A 8 -26.27 -25.81 34.06
N SER A 9 -25.61 -26.39 35.06
CA SER A 9 -25.30 -27.80 35.06
C SER A 9 -26.18 -28.53 36.09
N TRP A 10 -26.78 -29.62 35.64
CA TRP A 10 -27.53 -30.53 36.50
C TRP A 10 -26.94 -31.92 36.43
N GLN A 11 -26.95 -32.62 37.56
CA GLN A 11 -26.45 -33.99 37.67
C GLN A 11 -27.40 -34.81 38.50
N LEU A 12 -27.83 -35.92 37.94
CA LEU A 12 -28.63 -36.93 38.66
C LEU A 12 -27.74 -38.17 38.89
N GLY A 13 -27.67 -38.60 40.12
CA GLY A 13 -26.89 -39.77 40.47
C GLY A 13 -27.62 -40.64 41.51
N VAL A 14 -27.37 -41.95 41.46
CA VAL A 14 -27.85 -42.91 42.46
C VAL A 14 -26.64 -43.31 43.31
N ARG A 15 -26.70 -43.09 44.62
CA ARG A 15 -25.67 -43.47 45.57
C ARG A 15 -26.19 -44.62 46.42
N ARG A 16 -25.52 -45.77 46.37
CA ARG A 16 -25.79 -46.92 47.21
C ARG A 16 -24.72 -46.97 48.32
N LEU A 17 -25.20 -46.90 49.56
CA LEU A 17 -24.35 -47.10 50.74
C LEU A 17 -24.34 -48.57 51.09
N GLN A 18 -23.16 -49.21 51.02
CA GLN A 18 -23.01 -50.63 51.26
C GLN A 18 -23.12 -51.05 52.74
N GLU A 19 -23.04 -50.10 53.68
CA GLU A 19 -23.10 -50.40 55.13
C GLU A 19 -24.51 -50.47 55.68
N THR A 20 -25.48 -49.85 55.01
CA THR A 20 -26.89 -49.77 55.49
C THR A 20 -27.91 -50.30 54.48
N ASP A 21 -27.47 -50.82 53.31
CA ASP A 21 -28.31 -51.26 52.18
C ASP A 21 -29.33 -50.21 51.70
N ASP A 22 -29.03 -48.93 51.98
CA ASP A 22 -29.90 -47.80 51.60
C ASP A 22 -29.48 -47.25 50.21
N THR A 23 -30.50 -47.00 49.40
CA THR A 23 -30.31 -46.38 48.07
C THR A 23 -30.81 -44.95 48.12
N ALA A 24 -29.90 -44.00 47.95
CA ALA A 24 -30.23 -42.57 47.90
C ALA A 24 -30.16 -42.01 46.47
N LEU A 25 -31.14 -41.24 46.08
CA LEU A 25 -31.18 -40.52 44.84
C LEU A 25 -30.61 -39.12 45.12
N VAL A 26 -29.53 -38.76 44.44
CA VAL A 26 -28.85 -37.46 44.60
C VAL A 26 -29.06 -36.65 43.32
N ALA A 27 -29.70 -35.51 43.47
CA ALA A 27 -29.80 -34.49 42.41
C ALA A 27 -28.98 -33.29 42.83
N SER A 28 -28.03 -32.85 42.00
CA SER A 28 -27.28 -31.61 42.19
C SER A 28 -27.56 -30.63 41.04
N LEU A 29 -27.83 -29.41 41.40
CA LEU A 29 -27.98 -28.29 40.49
C LEU A 29 -26.89 -27.26 40.81
N SER A 30 -26.01 -27.01 39.86
CA SER A 30 -24.93 -26.00 40.01
C SER A 30 -25.21 -24.86 39.08
N MET A 31 -25.34 -23.67 39.62
CA MET A 31 -25.47 -22.42 38.86
C MET A 31 -24.40 -21.43 39.36
N PRO A 32 -23.42 -21.05 38.53
CA PRO A 32 -22.39 -20.09 38.93
C PRO A 32 -23.05 -18.70 39.09
N LEU A 33 -23.24 -18.27 40.33
CA LEU A 33 -23.70 -16.93 40.65
C LEU A 33 -22.54 -15.95 40.45
N GLY A 34 -22.76 -14.91 39.61
CA GLY A 34 -21.72 -13.87 39.36
C GLY A 34 -20.91 -14.00 38.07
N SER A 35 -21.37 -14.82 37.12
CA SER A 35 -20.73 -14.92 35.79
C SER A 35 -20.63 -13.56 35.07
N ARG A 36 -21.62 -12.70 35.20
CA ARG A 36 -21.63 -11.34 34.63
C ARG A 36 -20.54 -10.44 35.21
N SER A 37 -20.31 -10.49 36.54
CA SER A 37 -19.27 -9.66 37.17
C SER A 37 -17.87 -10.11 36.83
N ARG A 38 -17.64 -11.41 36.54
CA ARG A 38 -16.35 -11.96 36.11
C ARG A 38 -16.06 -11.68 34.62
N ALA A 39 -17.08 -11.65 33.79
CA ALA A 39 -16.95 -11.35 32.37
C ALA A 39 -16.82 -9.84 32.07
N GLN A 40 -17.19 -8.97 33.00
CA GLN A 40 -17.20 -7.53 32.81
C GLN A 40 -15.79 -6.92 32.51
N PRO A 41 -14.69 -7.35 33.16
CA PRO A 41 -13.36 -6.88 32.80
C PRO A 41 -12.94 -7.27 31.37
N GLU A 42 -13.28 -8.49 30.93
CA GLU A 42 -12.98 -8.97 29.57
C GLU A 42 -13.80 -8.21 28.53
N ILE A 43 -15.06 -7.91 28.81
CA ILE A 43 -15.92 -7.11 27.92
C ILE A 43 -15.35 -5.70 27.77
N ARG A 44 -14.95 -5.06 28.87
CA ARG A 44 -14.32 -3.72 28.84
C ARG A 44 -12.98 -3.72 28.10
N ALA A 45 -12.18 -4.76 28.29
CA ALA A 45 -10.93 -4.91 27.55
C ALA A 45 -11.18 -5.04 26.04
N GLY A 46 -12.15 -5.87 25.65
CA GLY A 46 -12.54 -6.01 24.23
C GLY A 46 -13.14 -4.73 23.64
N GLU A 47 -13.91 -3.96 24.41
CA GLU A 47 -14.43 -2.67 23.97
C GLU A 47 -13.31 -1.64 23.79
N ALA A 48 -12.35 -1.58 24.72
CA ALA A 48 -11.18 -0.73 24.60
C ALA A 48 -10.28 -1.12 23.41
N GLU A 49 -10.13 -2.41 23.14
CA GLU A 49 -9.37 -2.92 21.98
C GLU A 49 -10.06 -2.51 20.66
N LEU A 50 -11.39 -2.58 20.57
CA LEU A 50 -12.14 -2.10 19.42
C LEU A 50 -11.97 -0.59 19.19
N GLU A 51 -11.94 0.19 20.26
CA GLU A 51 -11.69 1.64 20.18
C GLU A 51 -10.28 1.93 19.65
N VAL A 52 -9.27 1.22 20.14
CA VAL A 52 -7.87 1.31 19.64
C VAL A 52 -7.82 0.97 18.15
N LEU A 53 -8.44 -0.12 17.72
CA LEU A 53 -8.48 -0.52 16.31
C LEU A 53 -9.17 0.53 15.42
N THR A 54 -10.17 1.21 15.93
CA THR A 54 -10.84 2.31 15.21
C THR A 54 -9.90 3.48 15.00
N ILE A 55 -9.19 3.90 16.05
CA ILE A 55 -8.19 4.98 15.99
C ILE A 55 -7.04 4.61 15.05
N GLU A 56 -6.54 3.38 15.16
CA GLU A 56 -5.48 2.88 14.28
C GLU A 56 -5.89 2.88 12.80
N ARG A 57 -7.14 2.50 12.51
CA ARG A 57 -7.68 2.55 11.14
C ARG A 57 -7.72 3.98 10.60
N GLU A 58 -8.15 4.93 11.40
CA GLU A 58 -8.19 6.35 11.01
C GLU A 58 -6.76 6.89 10.78
N ALA A 59 -5.84 6.60 11.69
CA ALA A 59 -4.43 6.99 11.56
C ALA A 59 -3.79 6.39 10.29
N LYS A 60 -4.04 5.12 10.00
CA LYS A 60 -3.57 4.48 8.76
C LYS A 60 -4.20 5.09 7.52
N GLY A 61 -5.50 5.42 7.56
CA GLY A 61 -6.18 6.11 6.47
C GLY A 61 -5.53 7.45 6.14
N LEU A 62 -5.24 8.26 7.15
CA LEU A 62 -4.56 9.55 6.99
C LEU A 62 -3.13 9.38 6.44
N SER A 63 -2.39 8.40 6.95
CA SER A 63 -1.04 8.09 6.46
C SER A 63 -1.05 7.66 4.98
N LEU A 64 -1.99 6.80 4.58
CA LEU A 64 -2.15 6.38 3.18
C LEU A 64 -2.50 7.56 2.27
N TYR A 65 -3.39 8.43 2.72
CA TYR A 65 -3.75 9.64 1.98
C TYR A 65 -2.54 10.57 1.79
N SER A 66 -1.75 10.80 2.83
CA SER A 66 -0.53 11.60 2.75
C SER A 66 0.47 11.01 1.75
N THR A 67 0.69 9.70 1.80
CA THR A 67 1.58 8.99 0.86
C THR A 67 1.07 9.10 -0.58
N LEU A 68 -0.24 9.01 -0.79
CA LEU A 68 -0.85 9.15 -2.12
C LEU A 68 -0.66 10.57 -2.69
N VAL A 69 -0.88 11.61 -1.87
CA VAL A 69 -0.66 13.01 -2.28
C VAL A 69 0.80 13.25 -2.65
N GLU A 70 1.74 12.71 -1.86
CA GLU A 70 3.17 12.80 -2.15
C GLU A 70 3.55 12.08 -3.45
N ALA A 71 3.07 10.85 -3.65
CA ALA A 71 3.32 10.10 -4.88
C ALA A 71 2.75 10.80 -6.12
N HIS A 72 1.54 11.38 -6.00
CA HIS A 72 0.93 12.15 -7.08
C HIS A 72 1.73 13.43 -7.39
N GLY A 73 2.21 14.13 -6.37
CA GLY A 73 3.07 15.31 -6.53
C GLY A 73 4.37 14.96 -7.27
N ARG A 74 5.06 13.90 -6.84
CA ARG A 74 6.27 13.40 -7.52
C ARG A 74 6.00 13.04 -8.97
N TYR A 75 4.91 12.34 -9.26
CA TYR A 75 4.53 11.97 -10.62
C TYR A 75 4.31 13.20 -11.50
N THR A 76 3.55 14.19 -11.03
CA THR A 76 3.24 15.40 -11.78
C THR A 76 4.48 16.22 -12.10
N VAL A 77 5.39 16.39 -11.11
CA VAL A 77 6.64 17.11 -11.29
C VAL A 77 7.55 16.38 -12.29
N ALA A 78 7.70 15.07 -12.14
CA ALA A 78 8.53 14.27 -13.05
C ALA A 78 7.99 14.29 -14.49
N GLN A 79 6.67 14.22 -14.68
CA GLN A 79 6.07 14.36 -16.02
C GLN A 79 6.36 15.72 -16.65
N ALA A 80 6.21 16.79 -15.89
CA ALA A 80 6.49 18.14 -16.39
C ALA A 80 7.97 18.29 -16.77
N GLU A 81 8.89 17.73 -15.99
CA GLU A 81 10.32 17.76 -16.27
C GLU A 81 10.67 16.94 -17.50
N VAL A 82 10.14 15.73 -17.67
CA VAL A 82 10.31 14.92 -18.89
C VAL A 82 9.84 15.69 -20.12
N ALA A 83 8.63 16.29 -20.05
CA ALA A 83 8.08 17.06 -21.16
C ALA A 83 8.97 18.25 -21.53
N ARG A 84 9.52 18.96 -20.55
CA ARG A 84 10.45 20.08 -20.76
C ARG A 84 11.78 19.61 -21.37
N LEU A 85 12.36 18.53 -20.85
CA LEU A 85 13.60 17.96 -21.40
C LEU A 85 13.43 17.52 -22.84
N GLN A 86 12.34 16.82 -23.16
CA GLN A 86 12.04 16.35 -24.51
C GLN A 86 11.66 17.47 -25.48
N GLY A 87 10.81 18.41 -25.04
CA GLY A 87 10.26 19.44 -25.91
C GLY A 87 11.17 20.64 -26.13
N GLU A 88 12.04 20.95 -25.15
CA GLU A 88 12.83 22.17 -25.21
C GLU A 88 14.33 21.93 -25.11
N VAL A 89 14.81 21.23 -24.09
CA VAL A 89 16.23 21.18 -23.75
C VAL A 89 17.00 20.36 -24.78
N LEU A 90 16.62 19.10 -24.99
CA LEU A 90 17.31 18.21 -25.92
C LEU A 90 17.29 18.71 -27.38
N PRO A 91 16.20 19.29 -27.92
CA PRO A 91 16.23 19.87 -29.25
C PRO A 91 17.13 21.10 -29.38
N LYS A 92 17.23 21.92 -28.31
CA LYS A 92 18.16 23.07 -28.29
C LYS A 92 19.61 22.62 -28.25
N LEU A 93 19.92 21.64 -27.41
CA LEU A 93 21.26 21.05 -27.33
C LEU A 93 21.68 20.38 -28.65
N ALA A 94 20.78 19.65 -29.29
CA ALA A 94 21.05 19.05 -30.60
C ALA A 94 21.33 20.08 -31.68
N ARG A 95 20.69 21.24 -31.65
CA ARG A 95 20.97 22.36 -32.56
C ARG A 95 22.33 23.02 -32.25
N ALA A 96 22.60 23.23 -30.96
CA ALA A 96 23.90 23.77 -30.52
C ALA A 96 25.07 22.86 -30.91
N GLU A 97 24.92 21.55 -30.69
CA GLU A 97 25.94 20.54 -31.09
C GLU A 97 26.22 20.60 -32.58
N LYS A 98 25.18 20.63 -33.44
CA LYS A 98 25.37 20.75 -34.91
C LYS A 98 26.00 22.06 -35.31
N ALA A 99 25.75 23.16 -34.60
CA ALA A 99 26.41 24.45 -34.84
C ALA A 99 27.90 24.40 -34.42
N ALA A 100 28.18 23.82 -33.25
CA ALA A 100 29.54 23.63 -32.74
C ALA A 100 30.38 22.69 -33.63
N GLU A 101 29.79 21.62 -34.14
CA GLU A 101 30.48 20.73 -35.10
C GLU A 101 30.92 21.49 -36.36
N ARG A 102 30.05 22.34 -36.90
CA ARG A 102 30.40 23.19 -38.06
C ARG A 102 31.49 24.20 -37.72
N ALA A 103 31.41 24.84 -36.55
CA ALA A 103 32.39 25.79 -36.08
C ALA A 103 33.76 25.13 -35.83
N TYR A 104 33.78 23.92 -35.29
CA TYR A 104 34.99 23.11 -35.12
C TYR A 104 35.64 22.77 -36.46
N ARG A 105 34.85 22.30 -37.43
CA ARG A 105 35.37 22.00 -38.79
C ARG A 105 35.92 23.23 -39.50
N ALA A 106 35.38 24.42 -39.21
CA ALA A 106 35.87 25.70 -39.71
C ALA A 106 37.06 26.25 -38.90
N GLY A 107 37.53 25.57 -37.86
CA GLY A 107 38.61 26.01 -36.99
C GLY A 107 38.26 27.16 -36.05
N ALA A 108 36.97 27.49 -35.90
CA ALA A 108 36.49 28.61 -35.08
C ALA A 108 36.35 28.28 -33.58
N ILE A 109 36.28 26.99 -33.23
CA ILE A 109 36.26 26.52 -31.83
C ILE A 109 37.23 25.34 -31.67
N SER A 110 37.66 25.09 -30.42
CA SER A 110 38.52 23.97 -30.09
C SER A 110 37.73 22.64 -30.03
N TYR A 111 38.48 21.52 -30.15
CA TYR A 111 37.92 20.20 -29.93
C TYR A 111 37.28 20.06 -28.52
N LEU A 112 37.91 20.68 -27.51
CA LEU A 112 37.43 20.62 -26.14
C LEU A 112 36.03 21.25 -25.98
N GLU A 113 35.82 22.42 -26.60
CA GLU A 113 34.51 23.11 -26.55
C GLU A 113 33.43 22.30 -27.27
N TRP A 114 33.75 21.66 -28.40
CA TRP A 114 32.81 20.76 -29.06
C TRP A 114 32.52 19.50 -28.25
N ALA A 115 33.55 18.87 -27.67
CA ALA A 115 33.41 17.67 -26.84
C ALA A 115 32.57 17.96 -25.56
N GLN A 116 32.67 19.15 -24.96
CA GLN A 116 31.86 19.57 -23.82
C GLN A 116 30.38 19.58 -24.17
N LEU A 117 29.96 20.11 -25.31
CA LEU A 117 28.60 20.12 -25.77
C LEU A 117 28.04 18.72 -26.02
N GLN A 118 28.82 17.78 -26.52
CA GLN A 118 28.45 16.38 -26.68
C GLN A 118 28.24 15.71 -25.32
N SER A 119 29.13 15.98 -24.37
CA SER A 119 29.03 15.46 -23.00
C SER A 119 27.77 15.99 -22.31
N GLU A 120 27.49 17.29 -22.44
CA GLU A 120 26.32 17.93 -21.87
C GLU A 120 25.02 17.33 -22.45
N ARG A 121 24.94 17.13 -23.77
CA ARG A 121 23.80 16.47 -24.40
C ARG A 121 23.58 15.06 -23.87
N THR A 122 24.66 14.29 -23.71
CA THR A 122 24.59 12.93 -23.17
C THR A 122 24.10 12.93 -21.73
N ALA A 123 24.61 13.86 -20.90
CA ALA A 123 24.17 14.02 -19.51
C ALA A 123 22.68 14.38 -19.43
N MET A 124 22.19 15.30 -20.27
CA MET A 124 20.79 15.67 -20.32
C MET A 124 19.90 14.51 -20.80
N ALA A 125 20.36 13.69 -21.72
CA ALA A 125 19.63 12.49 -22.16
C ALA A 125 19.56 11.43 -21.05
N GLN A 126 20.61 11.26 -20.27
CA GLN A 126 20.59 10.40 -19.08
C GLN A 126 19.63 10.94 -18.02
N GLN A 127 19.68 12.24 -17.72
CA GLN A 127 18.75 12.88 -16.79
C GLN A 127 17.29 12.67 -17.22
N GLN A 128 16.99 12.77 -18.51
CA GLN A 128 15.63 12.51 -19.02
C GLN A 128 15.17 11.08 -18.71
N LEU A 129 16.05 10.09 -18.89
CA LEU A 129 15.72 8.70 -18.56
C LEU A 129 15.49 8.49 -17.05
N ASP A 130 16.33 9.09 -16.22
CA ASP A 130 16.21 9.00 -14.76
C ASP A 130 14.88 9.58 -14.27
N VAL A 131 14.53 10.77 -14.76
CA VAL A 131 13.26 11.43 -14.41
C VAL A 131 12.05 10.64 -14.96
N ALA A 132 12.16 10.03 -16.14
CA ALA A 132 11.12 9.18 -16.69
C ALA A 132 10.92 7.90 -15.84
N LEU A 133 12.00 7.32 -15.34
CA LEU A 133 11.92 6.20 -14.40
C LEU A 133 11.28 6.61 -13.07
N ASP A 134 11.58 7.79 -12.57
CA ASP A 134 10.96 8.30 -11.34
C ASP A 134 9.47 8.57 -11.53
N ALA A 135 9.06 9.08 -12.69
CA ALA A 135 7.64 9.18 -13.05
C ALA A 135 6.95 7.82 -13.04
N GLN A 136 7.58 6.78 -13.61
CA GLN A 136 7.04 5.42 -13.63
C GLN A 136 6.95 4.82 -12.21
N ARG A 137 7.97 5.01 -11.38
CA ARG A 137 7.96 4.56 -9.98
C ARG A 137 6.83 5.22 -9.19
N ALA A 138 6.65 6.53 -9.34
CA ALA A 138 5.57 7.27 -8.70
C ALA A 138 4.20 6.78 -9.18
N LEU A 139 4.04 6.49 -10.48
CA LEU A 139 2.81 5.92 -11.04
C LEU A 139 2.48 4.54 -10.46
N ILE A 140 3.47 3.66 -10.38
CA ILE A 140 3.31 2.32 -9.77
C ILE A 140 2.89 2.46 -8.30
N GLU A 141 3.47 3.41 -7.57
CA GLU A 141 3.11 3.66 -6.17
C GLU A 141 1.65 4.11 -6.04
N ILE A 142 1.18 5.00 -6.92
CA ILE A 142 -0.22 5.43 -6.98
C ILE A 142 -1.14 4.23 -7.28
N GLN A 143 -0.78 3.40 -8.25
CA GLN A 143 -1.54 2.18 -8.60
C GLN A 143 -1.62 1.21 -7.42
N ARG A 144 -0.51 1.01 -6.72
CA ARG A 144 -0.45 0.16 -5.53
C ARG A 144 -1.35 0.67 -4.41
N LEU A 145 -1.38 1.98 -4.17
CA LEU A 145 -2.16 2.60 -3.11
C LEU A 145 -3.66 2.65 -3.43
N THR A 146 -4.01 2.83 -4.70
CA THR A 146 -5.41 2.94 -5.14
C THR A 146 -6.03 1.61 -5.56
N GLY A 147 -5.21 0.60 -5.86
CA GLY A 147 -5.67 -0.67 -6.42
C GLY A 147 -6.18 -0.55 -7.87
N GLN A 148 -5.99 0.60 -8.52
CA GLN A 148 -6.46 0.85 -9.88
C GLN A 148 -5.27 0.96 -10.83
N ALA A 149 -5.33 0.26 -11.97
CA ALA A 149 -4.40 0.46 -13.06
C ALA A 149 -4.73 1.78 -13.77
N LEU A 150 -3.84 2.77 -13.67
CA LEU A 150 -3.97 4.06 -14.37
C LEU A 150 -3.64 3.94 -15.87
N VAL A 151 -3.01 2.85 -16.27
CA VAL A 151 -2.81 2.48 -17.66
C VAL A 151 -3.74 1.32 -17.96
N ALA A 152 -4.71 1.53 -18.85
CA ALA A 152 -5.55 0.43 -19.32
C ALA A 152 -4.63 -0.66 -19.91
N PRO A 153 -4.81 -1.94 -19.56
CA PRO A 153 -4.11 -3.00 -20.25
C PRO A 153 -4.42 -2.89 -21.74
N PRO A 154 -3.44 -3.12 -22.63
CA PRO A 154 -3.72 -3.14 -24.06
C PRO A 154 -4.92 -4.09 -24.27
N ALA A 155 -5.96 -3.58 -24.92
CA ALA A 155 -7.14 -4.37 -25.21
C ALA A 155 -6.66 -5.68 -25.82
N ALA A 156 -6.91 -6.79 -25.12
CA ALA A 156 -6.62 -8.12 -25.64
C ALA A 156 -7.31 -8.18 -27.01
N ALA A 157 -6.50 -8.29 -28.07
CA ALA A 157 -7.02 -8.48 -29.42
C ALA A 157 -8.00 -9.65 -29.34
N SER A 158 -9.27 -9.36 -29.48
CA SER A 158 -10.30 -10.37 -29.58
C SER A 158 -9.97 -11.18 -30.83
N THR A 159 -9.32 -12.31 -30.62
CA THR A 159 -9.22 -13.35 -31.61
C THR A 159 -10.65 -13.74 -31.93
N GLY A 160 -11.20 -13.13 -33.02
CA GLY A 160 -12.45 -13.53 -33.59
C GLY A 160 -12.27 -14.94 -34.16
N GLU A 161 -12.68 -15.90 -33.37
CA GLU A 161 -13.08 -17.21 -33.91
C GLU A 161 -14.43 -17.02 -34.54
N THR A 162 -14.43 -16.96 -35.85
CA THR A 162 -15.63 -17.19 -36.67
C THR A 162 -15.74 -18.67 -37.00
N PRO A 163 -16.94 -19.26 -36.92
CA PRO A 163 -17.21 -20.67 -37.18
C PRO A 163 -17.04 -21.07 -38.65
#